data_4bee0408995599856420bf7b358a85f0
#
_entry.id   4bee0408995599856420bf7b358a85f0
#
_cell.length_a   1.000
_cell.length_b   1.000
_cell.length_c   1.000
_cell.angle_alpha   90.00
_cell.angle_beta   90.00
_cell.angle_gamma   90.00
#
_symmetry.space_group_name_H-M   'P 1'
#
loop_
_entity.id
_entity.type
_entity.pdbx_description
1 polymer ?
#
loop_
_entity_poly.entity_id
_entity_poly.type
_entity_poly.pdbx_seq_one_letter_code
_entity_poly.pdbx_strand_id
1 'polypeptide(L)'
;PHDKGVQFDFITTAKVGNEVVMEGLTTYLSRQKVEKRVGEKAKEEQAPSYVPKAEWNILENTGRRYAKVSGDFNLIHIHAITAKAFGFKQAIAHGMWSKAKALANLELPNAYEADVWFKLPMFLPSKVEFLTANADKKTDFLIRNAKSQKPHVAGTVKAL
;
A
#
# COMPACT_ATOMS: atom_id res chain seq x y z
N PRO A 1 2.35 -20.24 -4.84
CA PRO A 1 3.81 -20.21 -4.81
C PRO A 1 4.29 -18.94 -5.51
N HIS A 2 5.27 -18.24 -4.89
CA HIS A 2 5.82 -16.98 -5.39
C HIS A 2 7.34 -17.13 -5.52
N ASP A 3 7.98 -16.53 -6.53
CA ASP A 3 9.43 -16.65 -6.83
C ASP A 3 10.35 -16.21 -5.69
N LYS A 4 9.82 -15.50 -4.70
CA LYS A 4 10.56 -14.93 -3.57
C LYS A 4 10.17 -15.54 -2.22
N GLY A 5 9.28 -16.54 -2.19
CA GLY A 5 8.87 -17.16 -0.93
C GLY A 5 7.46 -17.74 -0.92
N VAL A 6 6.88 -17.84 0.27
CA VAL A 6 5.54 -18.37 0.51
C VAL A 6 4.56 -17.22 0.75
N GLN A 7 3.41 -17.28 0.11
CA GLN A 7 2.30 -16.34 0.29
C GLN A 7 1.28 -16.93 1.27
N PHE A 8 0.74 -16.07 2.12
CA PHE A 8 -0.35 -16.35 3.05
C PHE A 8 -1.48 -15.38 2.79
N ASP A 9 -2.67 -15.92 2.56
CA ASP A 9 -3.88 -15.15 2.32
C ASP A 9 -4.72 -15.09 3.59
N PHE A 10 -5.08 -13.86 4.00
CA PHE A 10 -6.00 -13.59 5.09
C PHE A 10 -7.29 -13.04 4.51
N ILE A 11 -8.39 -13.73 4.76
CA ILE A 11 -9.73 -13.30 4.35
C ILE A 11 -10.37 -12.60 5.54
N THR A 12 -10.87 -11.39 5.31
CA THR A 12 -11.57 -10.57 6.31
C THR A 12 -12.97 -10.28 5.82
N THR A 13 -13.98 -10.54 6.65
CA THR A 13 -15.38 -10.21 6.35
C THR A 13 -15.93 -9.32 7.46
N ALA A 14 -16.45 -8.14 7.11
CA ALA A 14 -17.18 -7.29 8.04
C ALA A 14 -18.68 -7.37 7.75
N LYS A 15 -19.48 -7.44 8.83
CA LYS A 15 -20.94 -7.55 8.76
C LYS A 15 -21.62 -6.51 9.63
N VAL A 16 -22.77 -6.05 9.18
CA VAL A 16 -23.74 -5.28 9.98
C VAL A 16 -24.99 -6.16 10.13
N GLY A 17 -25.24 -6.69 11.31
CA GLY A 17 -26.21 -7.77 11.48
C GLY A 17 -25.81 -9.00 10.67
N ASN A 18 -26.67 -9.42 9.74
CA ASN A 18 -26.41 -10.54 8.81
C ASN A 18 -25.89 -10.10 7.43
N GLU A 19 -25.86 -8.81 7.17
CA GLU A 19 -25.43 -8.25 5.89
C GLU A 19 -23.91 -8.12 5.84
N VAL A 20 -23.28 -8.64 4.77
CA VAL A 20 -21.85 -8.46 4.51
C VAL A 20 -21.65 -7.09 3.86
N VAL A 21 -20.94 -6.20 4.56
CA VAL A 21 -20.67 -4.82 4.10
C VAL A 21 -19.25 -4.64 3.57
N MET A 22 -18.34 -5.59 3.88
CA MET A 22 -16.97 -5.57 3.35
C MET A 22 -16.42 -6.99 3.31
N GLU A 23 -15.74 -7.31 2.23
CA GLU A 23 -14.83 -8.45 2.12
C GLU A 23 -13.44 -7.96 1.75
N GLY A 24 -12.41 -8.55 2.33
CA GLY A 24 -11.03 -8.20 2.08
C GLY A 24 -10.15 -9.43 1.99
N LEU A 25 -9.27 -9.44 1.00
CA LEU A 25 -8.18 -10.40 0.85
C LEU A 25 -6.85 -9.69 1.05
N THR A 26 -6.06 -10.13 2.03
CA THR A 26 -4.73 -9.58 2.28
C THR A 26 -3.69 -10.68 2.11
N THR A 27 -2.82 -10.53 1.11
CA THR A 27 -1.75 -11.48 0.83
C THR A 27 -0.43 -10.99 1.41
N TYR A 28 0.16 -11.77 2.31
CA TYR A 28 1.49 -11.55 2.86
C TYR A 28 2.51 -12.47 2.19
N LEU A 29 3.68 -11.92 1.86
CA LEU A 29 4.81 -12.66 1.33
C LEU A 29 5.88 -12.87 2.41
N SER A 30 6.04 -14.11 2.86
CA SER A 30 7.19 -14.53 3.67
C SER A 30 8.34 -14.88 2.72
N ARG A 31 9.39 -14.05 2.74
CA ARG A 31 10.56 -14.26 1.87
C ARG A 31 11.38 -15.45 2.35
N GLN A 32 11.55 -16.43 1.49
CA GLN A 32 12.35 -17.62 1.72
C GLN A 32 13.19 -17.93 0.48
N LYS A 33 14.28 -18.66 0.64
CA LYS A 33 15.00 -19.23 -0.50
C LYS A 33 14.11 -20.30 -1.15
N VAL A 34 13.60 -20.00 -2.32
CA VAL A 34 12.87 -20.96 -3.16
C VAL A 34 13.67 -21.23 -4.44
N GLU A 35 13.60 -22.45 -4.94
CA GLU A 35 14.16 -22.77 -6.24
C GLU A 35 13.47 -21.92 -7.32
N LYS A 36 14.29 -21.27 -8.16
CA LYS A 36 13.78 -20.41 -9.23
C LYS A 36 12.91 -21.24 -10.16
N ARG A 37 11.61 -20.96 -10.15
CA ARG A 37 10.73 -21.42 -11.23
C ARG A 37 10.84 -20.44 -12.39
N VAL A 38 10.99 -20.95 -13.58
CA VAL A 38 10.85 -20.18 -14.81
C VAL A 38 9.36 -19.91 -14.97
N GLY A 39 8.91 -18.80 -14.44
CA GLY A 39 7.54 -18.33 -14.59
C GLY A 39 7.41 -17.55 -15.90
N GLU A 40 6.27 -17.67 -16.55
CA GLU A 40 5.90 -16.79 -17.67
C GLU A 40 5.94 -15.35 -17.18
N LYS A 41 6.65 -14.49 -17.91
CA LYS A 41 6.59 -13.04 -17.68
C LYS A 41 5.13 -12.60 -17.88
N ALA A 42 4.54 -12.02 -16.84
CA ALA A 42 3.26 -11.35 -16.98
C ALA A 42 3.35 -10.39 -18.17
N LYS A 43 2.32 -10.38 -19.03
CA LYS A 43 2.22 -9.43 -20.14
C LYS A 43 2.39 -8.05 -19.56
N GLU A 44 3.30 -7.25 -20.12
CA GLU A 44 3.42 -5.83 -19.82
C GLU A 44 2.13 -5.15 -20.29
N GLU A 45 1.18 -4.97 -19.38
CA GLU A 45 0.10 -4.03 -19.60
C GLU A 45 0.73 -2.63 -19.72
N GLN A 46 0.28 -1.86 -20.68
CA GLN A 46 0.74 -0.46 -20.82
C GLN A 46 0.50 0.27 -19.50
N ALA A 47 1.56 0.85 -18.95
CA ALA A 47 1.47 1.59 -17.71
C ALA A 47 0.43 2.72 -17.84
N PRO A 48 -0.46 2.91 -16.84
CA PRO A 48 -1.42 4.00 -16.86
C PRO A 48 -0.75 5.36 -17.03
N SER A 49 -1.39 6.29 -17.77
CA SER A 49 -0.93 7.66 -17.88
C SER A 49 -1.28 8.44 -16.62
N TYR A 50 -0.37 8.43 -15.65
CA TYR A 50 -0.56 9.08 -14.37
C TYR A 50 -0.43 10.60 -14.44
N VAL A 51 -1.38 11.31 -13.81
CA VAL A 51 -1.36 12.77 -13.63
C VAL A 51 -1.13 13.08 -12.14
N PRO A 52 -0.22 14.00 -11.78
CA PRO A 52 -0.03 14.45 -10.41
C PRO A 52 -1.31 15.08 -9.86
N LYS A 53 -1.79 14.60 -8.69
CA LYS A 53 -2.96 15.12 -7.98
C LYS A 53 -2.59 15.91 -6.73
N ALA A 54 -1.56 15.46 -6.02
CA ALA A 54 -1.09 16.12 -4.80
C ALA A 54 0.37 15.77 -4.50
N GLU A 55 1.00 16.62 -3.69
CA GLU A 55 2.30 16.36 -3.08
C GLU A 55 2.12 16.38 -1.56
N TRP A 56 2.70 15.39 -0.86
CA TRP A 56 2.56 15.26 0.58
C TRP A 56 3.92 15.24 1.29
N ASN A 57 4.04 16.09 2.31
CA ASN A 57 5.13 16.01 3.28
C ASN A 57 4.71 15.05 4.40
N ILE A 58 5.34 13.90 4.47
CA ILE A 58 5.06 12.87 5.46
C ILE A 58 5.99 13.10 6.65
N LEU A 59 5.41 13.40 7.81
CA LEU A 59 6.14 13.78 9.00
C LEU A 59 6.81 12.56 9.67
N GLU A 60 7.88 12.80 10.39
CA GLU A 60 8.59 11.77 11.16
C GLU A 60 7.68 11.04 12.17
N ASN A 61 6.73 11.75 12.77
CA ASN A 61 5.83 11.19 13.77
C ASN A 61 4.57 10.51 13.18
N THR A 62 4.47 10.40 11.85
CA THR A 62 3.29 9.82 11.18
C THR A 62 3.03 8.39 11.65
N GLY A 63 4.08 7.57 11.82
CA GLY A 63 3.94 6.21 12.33
C GLY A 63 3.30 6.18 13.72
N ARG A 64 3.81 6.99 14.67
CA ARG A 64 3.25 7.08 16.02
C ARG A 64 1.81 7.59 16.05
N ARG A 65 1.48 8.56 15.20
CA ARG A 65 0.11 9.09 15.11
C ARG A 65 -0.86 8.04 14.59
N TYR A 66 -0.46 7.29 13.55
CA TYR A 66 -1.30 6.23 13.00
C TYR A 66 -1.44 5.05 13.95
N ALA A 67 -0.37 4.66 14.66
CA ALA A 67 -0.42 3.60 15.67
C ALA A 67 -1.49 3.84 16.74
N LYS A 68 -1.67 5.09 17.18
CA LYS A 68 -2.72 5.47 18.15
C LYS A 68 -4.15 5.25 17.65
N VAL A 69 -4.35 5.29 16.35
CA VAL A 69 -5.68 5.12 15.72
C VAL A 69 -5.91 3.67 15.32
N SER A 70 -4.88 3.02 14.77
CA SER A 70 -4.98 1.66 14.23
C SER A 70 -4.73 0.56 15.28
N GLY A 71 -4.09 0.88 16.40
CA GLY A 71 -3.59 -0.11 17.36
C GLY A 71 -2.32 -0.84 16.92
N ASP A 72 -1.78 -0.53 15.74
CA ASP A 72 -0.54 -1.14 15.23
C ASP A 72 0.70 -0.40 15.74
N PHE A 73 1.24 -0.86 16.86
CA PHE A 73 2.46 -0.36 17.48
C PHE A 73 3.71 -1.13 17.09
N ASN A 74 3.74 -1.75 15.91
CA ASN A 74 4.95 -2.43 15.43
C ASN A 74 6.14 -1.45 15.42
N LEU A 75 7.21 -1.84 16.08
CA LEU A 75 8.37 -1.01 16.38
C LEU A 75 9.06 -0.40 15.15
N ILE A 76 8.90 -1.02 13.98
CA ILE A 76 9.46 -0.50 12.71
C ILE A 76 8.81 0.82 12.29
N HIS A 77 7.62 1.14 12.80
CA HIS A 77 6.86 2.35 12.48
C HIS A 77 7.01 3.45 13.53
N ILE A 78 7.47 3.10 14.73
CA ILE A 78 7.39 3.97 15.90
C ILE A 78 8.62 4.87 16.03
N HIS A 79 9.81 4.30 15.86
CA HIS A 79 11.05 5.05 16.06
C HIS A 79 12.17 4.56 15.14
N ALA A 80 13.05 5.51 14.72
CA ALA A 80 14.18 5.18 13.86
C ALA A 80 15.16 4.17 14.50
N ILE A 81 15.38 4.27 15.83
CA ILE A 81 16.28 3.36 16.54
C ILE A 81 15.73 1.94 16.52
N THR A 82 14.45 1.77 16.84
CA THR A 82 13.82 0.45 16.84
C THR A 82 13.73 -0.12 15.42
N ALA A 83 13.41 0.70 14.42
CA ALA A 83 13.40 0.28 13.02
C ALA A 83 14.76 -0.24 12.52
N LYS A 84 15.88 0.37 13.00
CA LYS A 84 17.23 -0.09 12.68
C LYS A 84 17.52 -1.51 13.20
N ALA A 85 17.00 -1.88 14.37
CA ALA A 85 17.13 -3.24 14.90
C ALA A 85 16.44 -4.30 13.98
N PHE A 86 15.48 -3.89 13.16
CA PHE A 86 14.81 -4.72 12.15
C PHE A 86 15.37 -4.54 10.72
N GLY A 87 16.54 -3.89 10.58
CA GLY A 87 17.24 -3.74 9.29
C GLY A 87 16.76 -2.56 8.42
N PHE A 88 15.91 -1.68 8.92
CA PHE A 88 15.50 -0.47 8.22
C PHE A 88 16.41 0.71 8.57
N LYS A 89 16.67 1.59 7.60
CA LYS A 89 17.51 2.77 7.82
C LYS A 89 16.86 3.80 8.76
N GLN A 90 15.53 3.88 8.74
CA GLN A 90 14.69 4.81 9.49
C GLN A 90 13.34 4.14 9.77
N ALA A 91 12.49 4.75 10.62
CA ALA A 91 11.11 4.33 10.73
C ALA A 91 10.41 4.41 9.36
N ILE A 92 9.45 3.53 9.14
CA ILE A 92 8.67 3.49 7.90
C ILE A 92 7.20 3.78 8.17
N ALA A 93 6.51 4.38 7.21
CA ALA A 93 5.07 4.56 7.31
C ALA A 93 4.37 3.19 7.26
N HIS A 94 3.26 3.04 7.98
CA HIS A 94 2.40 1.87 7.84
C HIS A 94 1.84 1.78 6.42
N GLY A 95 1.82 0.59 5.85
CA GLY A 95 1.20 0.37 4.55
C GLY A 95 -0.28 0.78 4.56
N MET A 96 -1.01 0.37 5.59
CA MET A 96 -2.43 0.69 5.74
C MET A 96 -2.70 2.19 5.91
N TRP A 97 -1.78 2.96 6.53
CA TRP A 97 -1.85 4.42 6.52
C TRP A 97 -1.79 4.97 5.09
N SER A 98 -0.85 4.46 4.29
CA SER A 98 -0.69 4.89 2.91
C SER A 98 -1.91 4.56 2.05
N LYS A 99 -2.50 3.37 2.23
CA LYS A 99 -3.79 2.97 1.61
C LYS A 99 -4.90 3.94 2.01
N ALA A 100 -5.11 4.15 3.30
CA ALA A 100 -6.15 5.05 3.80
C ALA A 100 -5.96 6.49 3.30
N LYS A 101 -4.72 6.99 3.30
CA LYS A 101 -4.39 8.32 2.78
C LYS A 101 -4.69 8.46 1.30
N ALA A 102 -4.39 7.44 0.48
CA ALA A 102 -4.72 7.42 -0.94
C ALA A 102 -6.24 7.44 -1.15
N LEU A 103 -6.96 6.50 -0.53
CA LEU A 103 -8.42 6.39 -0.67
C LEU A 103 -9.15 7.67 -0.22
N ALA A 104 -8.71 8.30 0.87
CA ALA A 104 -9.26 9.57 1.36
C ALA A 104 -9.03 10.76 0.40
N ASN A 105 -8.20 10.62 -0.63
CA ASN A 105 -7.95 11.64 -1.66
C ASN A 105 -8.51 11.27 -3.03
N LEU A 106 -9.32 10.21 -3.11
CA LEU A 106 -10.07 9.80 -4.29
C LEU A 106 -11.56 10.12 -4.11
N GLU A 107 -12.25 10.32 -5.22
CA GLU A 107 -13.70 10.32 -5.26
C GLU A 107 -14.16 8.87 -5.33
N LEU A 108 -14.65 8.36 -4.20
CA LEU A 108 -15.05 6.97 -4.08
C LEU A 108 -16.54 6.82 -4.37
N PRO A 109 -16.97 5.84 -5.18
CA PRO A 109 -18.38 5.49 -5.30
C PRO A 109 -18.90 4.84 -4.01
N ASN A 110 -20.23 4.69 -3.90
CA ASN A 110 -20.86 4.10 -2.70
C ASN A 110 -20.45 2.64 -2.48
N ALA A 111 -20.23 1.89 -3.56
CA ALA A 111 -19.70 0.53 -3.53
C ALA A 111 -18.51 0.45 -4.49
N TYR A 112 -17.41 -0.13 -4.01
CA TYR A 112 -16.18 -0.23 -4.80
C TYR A 112 -15.31 -1.40 -4.36
N GLU A 113 -14.50 -1.87 -5.30
CA GLU A 113 -13.36 -2.75 -5.06
C GLU A 113 -12.07 -1.92 -5.06
N ALA A 114 -11.17 -2.15 -4.12
CA ALA A 114 -9.86 -1.50 -4.07
C ALA A 114 -8.73 -2.50 -3.96
N ASP A 115 -7.96 -2.66 -5.03
CA ASP A 115 -6.72 -3.42 -5.07
C ASP A 115 -5.53 -2.52 -4.74
N VAL A 116 -4.68 -2.93 -3.80
CA VAL A 116 -3.54 -2.13 -3.37
C VAL A 116 -2.28 -2.98 -3.25
N TRP A 117 -1.21 -2.52 -3.88
CA TRP A 117 0.10 -3.16 -3.86
C TRP A 117 1.13 -2.29 -3.15
N PHE A 118 1.69 -2.80 -2.07
CA PHE A 118 2.81 -2.19 -1.36
C PHE A 118 4.12 -2.57 -2.05
N LYS A 119 4.84 -1.57 -2.59
CA LYS A 119 6.07 -1.78 -3.40
C LYS A 119 7.33 -1.61 -2.56
N LEU A 120 7.68 -0.39 -2.18
CA LEU A 120 8.88 -0.07 -1.42
C LEU A 120 8.52 0.61 -0.09
N PRO A 121 9.27 0.35 0.99
CA PRO A 121 9.08 1.04 2.25
C PRO A 121 9.16 2.57 2.10
N MET A 122 8.22 3.29 2.70
CA MET A 122 8.23 4.74 2.77
C MET A 122 8.91 5.16 4.08
N PHE A 123 10.15 5.60 3.99
CA PHE A 123 10.90 6.07 5.17
C PHE A 123 10.33 7.39 5.69
N LEU A 124 10.43 7.61 7.00
CA LEU A 124 9.94 8.81 7.69
C LEU A 124 11.11 9.67 8.19
N PRO A 125 11.12 11.00 7.92
CA PRO A 125 10.16 11.74 7.09
C PRO A 125 10.35 11.48 5.60
N SER A 126 9.34 11.82 4.78
CA SER A 126 9.39 11.65 3.33
C SER A 126 8.57 12.72 2.60
N LYS A 127 8.96 13.02 1.36
CA LYS A 127 8.18 13.81 0.43
C LYS A 127 7.75 12.92 -0.71
N VAL A 128 6.44 12.85 -0.95
CA VAL A 128 5.86 11.93 -1.94
C VAL A 128 4.88 12.65 -2.84
N GLU A 129 4.74 12.16 -4.05
CA GLU A 129 3.72 12.56 -5.01
C GLU A 129 2.60 11.53 -5.01
N PHE A 130 1.37 12.01 -5.02
CA PHE A 130 0.17 11.23 -5.25
C PHE A 130 -0.34 11.51 -6.66
N LEU A 131 -0.46 10.47 -7.45
CA LEU A 131 -0.85 10.53 -8.85
C LEU A 131 -2.05 9.65 -9.09
N THR A 132 -2.88 10.03 -10.07
CA THR A 132 -4.04 9.24 -10.49
C THR A 132 -4.09 9.12 -12.01
N ALA A 133 -4.69 8.03 -12.48
CA ALA A 133 -5.05 7.84 -13.86
C ALA A 133 -6.50 7.33 -13.89
N ASN A 134 -7.40 8.14 -14.47
CA ASN A 134 -8.82 7.82 -14.52
C ASN A 134 -9.16 7.15 -15.85
N ALA A 135 -9.90 6.07 -15.78
CA ALA A 135 -10.56 5.43 -16.90
C ALA A 135 -12.05 5.23 -16.55
N ASP A 136 -12.87 4.80 -17.51
CA ASP A 136 -14.27 4.52 -17.22
C ASP A 136 -14.42 3.52 -16.07
N LYS A 137 -15.17 3.86 -15.01
CA LYS A 137 -15.42 3.07 -13.79
C LYS A 137 -14.16 2.59 -13.03
N LYS A 138 -12.98 3.09 -13.39
CA LYS A 138 -11.70 2.68 -12.79
C LYS A 138 -10.82 3.90 -12.54
N THR A 139 -10.24 3.97 -11.35
CA THR A 139 -9.17 4.93 -11.02
C THR A 139 -7.94 4.19 -10.54
N ASP A 140 -6.86 4.28 -11.29
CA ASP A 140 -5.55 3.84 -10.83
C ASP A 140 -4.87 4.95 -10.04
N PHE A 141 -4.13 4.59 -8.98
CA PHE A 141 -3.37 5.56 -8.22
C PHE A 141 -1.95 5.06 -7.91
N LEU A 142 -1.07 6.02 -7.70
CA LEU A 142 0.34 5.78 -7.38
C LEU A 142 0.81 6.77 -6.32
N ILE A 143 1.45 6.26 -5.27
CA ILE A 143 2.25 7.07 -4.34
C ILE A 143 3.71 6.75 -4.62
N ARG A 144 4.49 7.77 -5.01
CA ARG A 144 5.92 7.61 -5.29
C ARG A 144 6.76 8.65 -4.56
N ASN A 145 8.01 8.36 -4.35
CA ASN A 145 8.96 9.31 -3.77
C ASN A 145 9.13 10.51 -4.72
N ALA A 146 8.98 11.74 -4.22
CA ALA A 146 9.04 12.93 -5.06
C ALA A 146 10.40 13.14 -5.74
N LYS A 147 11.51 12.71 -5.11
CA LYS A 147 12.86 12.87 -5.66
C LYS A 147 13.30 11.70 -6.54
N SER A 148 13.19 10.48 -6.01
CA SER A 148 13.70 9.28 -6.71
C SER A 148 12.71 8.66 -7.68
N GLN A 149 11.46 9.11 -7.68
CA GLN A 149 10.33 8.61 -8.48
C GLN A 149 10.01 7.12 -8.24
N LYS A 150 10.62 6.49 -7.23
CA LYS A 150 10.39 5.09 -6.89
C LYS A 150 9.03 4.90 -6.26
N PRO A 151 8.25 3.87 -6.67
CA PRO A 151 6.91 3.62 -6.16
C PRO A 151 6.93 3.08 -4.72
N HIS A 152 6.09 3.64 -3.86
CA HIS A 152 5.80 3.12 -2.52
C HIS A 152 4.53 2.29 -2.51
N VAL A 153 3.46 2.80 -3.12
CA VAL A 153 2.15 2.14 -3.19
C VAL A 153 1.56 2.38 -4.57
N ALA A 154 0.99 1.36 -5.14
CA ALA A 154 0.13 1.47 -6.32
C ALA A 154 -1.21 0.83 -6.00
N GLY A 155 -2.28 1.27 -6.65
CA GLY A 155 -3.58 0.64 -6.47
C GLY A 155 -4.56 1.03 -7.55
N THR A 156 -5.68 0.33 -7.52
CA THR A 156 -6.82 0.52 -8.41
C THR A 156 -8.10 0.55 -7.58
N VAL A 157 -8.99 1.47 -7.90
CA VAL A 157 -10.36 1.49 -7.39
C VAL A 157 -11.31 1.31 -8.56
N LYS A 158 -12.26 0.38 -8.44
CA LYS A 158 -13.31 0.10 -9.42
C LYS A 158 -14.67 0.27 -8.76
N ALA A 159 -15.60 0.98 -9.42
CA ALA A 159 -17.00 0.98 -9.02
C ALA A 159 -17.61 -0.41 -9.22
N LEU A 160 -18.43 -0.84 -8.26
CA LEU A 160 -19.21 -2.10 -8.31
C LEU A 160 -20.61 -1.83 -8.85
#